data_2e21d83836e3f992b9bae9ee8914cd2b
#
_entry.id   2e21d83836e3f992b9bae9ee8914cd2b
#
_cell.length_a   1.000
_cell.length_b   1.000
_cell.length_c   1.000
_cell.angle_alpha   90.00
_cell.angle_beta   90.00
_cell.angle_gamma   90.00
#
_symmetry.space_group_name_H-M   'P 1'
#
loop_
_entity.id
_entity.type
_entity.pdbx_description
1 polymer ?
#
loop_
_entity_poly.entity_id
_entity_poly.type
_entity_poly.pdbx_seq_one_letter_code
_entity_poly.pdbx_strand_id
1 'polypeptide(L)'
;MKIENIKFKAENLNSGKWIEGDLIRKSNGIYIRRHKYLSAIVDASTVCIFTGLTDKNGTPIYEGDIVIYRDNNAERRGSINWDSKAAAFYFGQDFLVHYPSENMVVVGNEFDI
;
A
#
# COMPACT_ATOMS: atom_id res chain seq x y z
N MET A 1 -7.04 16.26 -2.41
CA MET A 1 -6.86 14.81 -2.67
C MET A 1 -8.14 14.27 -3.28
N LYS A 2 -8.03 13.49 -4.34
CA LYS A 2 -9.18 12.89 -4.98
C LYS A 2 -9.68 11.70 -4.16
N ILE A 3 -11.00 11.57 -4.03
CA ILE A 3 -11.59 10.53 -3.18
C ILE A 3 -11.27 9.12 -3.67
N GLU A 4 -11.13 8.90 -4.97
CA GLU A 4 -10.75 7.61 -5.52
C GLU A 4 -9.34 7.18 -5.15
N ASN A 5 -8.51 8.11 -4.66
CA ASN A 5 -7.16 7.81 -4.16
C ASN A 5 -7.13 7.51 -2.67
N ILE A 6 -8.28 7.61 -1.99
CA ILE A 6 -8.38 7.29 -0.56
C ILE A 6 -8.87 5.87 -0.44
N LYS A 7 -7.94 4.93 -0.37
CA LYS A 7 -8.26 3.51 -0.22
C LYS A 7 -7.16 2.79 0.54
N PHE A 8 -7.48 1.61 0.99
CA PHE A 8 -6.65 0.80 1.87
C PHE A 8 -6.61 -0.63 1.36
N LYS A 9 -5.61 -1.38 1.76
CA LYS A 9 -5.63 -2.84 1.68
C LYS A 9 -5.24 -3.44 3.02
N ALA A 10 -5.72 -4.65 3.27
CA ALA A 10 -5.36 -5.43 4.45
C ALA A 10 -5.59 -6.91 4.17
N GLU A 11 -5.01 -7.75 5.00
CA GLU A 11 -5.23 -9.19 4.89
C GLU A 11 -6.56 -9.58 5.53
N ASN A 12 -7.38 -10.35 4.81
CA ASN A 12 -8.59 -10.94 5.34
C ASN A 12 -8.22 -11.82 6.53
N LEU A 13 -8.88 -11.59 7.67
CA LEU A 13 -8.54 -12.27 8.92
C LEU A 13 -8.69 -13.79 8.83
N ASN A 14 -9.60 -14.27 8.00
CA ASN A 14 -9.89 -15.69 7.87
C ASN A 14 -9.07 -16.39 6.78
N SER A 15 -8.85 -15.72 5.65
CA SER A 15 -8.20 -16.34 4.48
C SER A 15 -6.73 -15.94 4.32
N GLY A 16 -6.30 -14.84 4.94
CA GLY A 16 -4.98 -14.27 4.74
C GLY A 16 -4.78 -13.59 3.39
N LYS A 17 -5.80 -13.56 2.55
CA LYS A 17 -5.71 -12.90 1.24
C LYS A 17 -5.91 -11.40 1.37
N TRP A 18 -5.22 -10.65 0.52
CA TRP A 18 -5.38 -9.21 0.47
C TRP A 18 -6.76 -8.82 -0.06
N ILE A 19 -7.35 -7.82 0.57
CA ILE A 19 -8.56 -7.16 0.07
C ILE A 19 -8.32 -5.66 0.11
N GLU A 20 -8.74 -4.95 -0.94
CA GLU A 20 -8.62 -3.49 -1.01
C GLU A 20 -9.97 -2.81 -1.13
N GLY A 21 -10.07 -1.60 -0.61
CA GLY A 21 -11.28 -0.81 -0.62
C GLY A 21 -11.33 0.20 0.51
N ASP A 22 -12.55 0.49 0.96
CA ASP A 22 -12.80 1.45 2.02
C ASP A 22 -12.61 0.84 3.39
N LEU A 23 -11.95 1.59 4.27
CA LEU A 23 -11.73 1.17 5.65
C LEU A 23 -12.97 1.49 6.49
N ILE A 24 -13.48 0.51 7.21
CA ILE A 24 -14.62 0.66 8.10
C ILE A 24 -14.21 0.23 9.50
N ARG A 25 -14.43 1.12 10.47
CA ARG A 25 -14.21 0.83 11.88
C ARG A 25 -15.55 0.45 12.51
N LYS A 26 -15.58 -0.74 13.13
CA LYS A 26 -16.75 -1.20 13.91
C LYS A 26 -16.30 -1.57 15.30
N SER A 27 -17.25 -1.69 16.24
CA SER A 27 -16.94 -2.07 17.62
C SER A 27 -16.32 -3.47 17.72
N ASN A 28 -16.59 -4.35 16.77
CA ASN A 28 -16.10 -5.73 16.77
C ASN A 28 -14.91 -5.96 15.81
N GLY A 29 -14.34 -4.91 15.24
CA GLY A 29 -13.16 -5.06 14.41
C GLY A 29 -13.07 -4.05 13.28
N ILE A 30 -12.03 -4.24 12.48
CA ILE A 30 -11.75 -3.42 11.30
C ILE A 30 -12.14 -4.22 10.07
N TYR A 31 -12.82 -3.55 9.15
CA TYR A 31 -13.31 -4.15 7.91
C TYR A 31 -12.81 -3.37 6.71
N ILE A 32 -12.64 -4.06 5.59
CA ILE A 32 -12.48 -3.44 4.27
C ILE A 32 -13.71 -3.75 3.45
N ARG A 33 -14.33 -2.72 2.88
CA ARG A 33 -15.44 -2.87 1.95
C ARG A 33 -14.97 -2.61 0.54
N ARG A 34 -15.02 -3.67 -0.28
CA ARG A 34 -14.58 -3.61 -1.67
C ARG A 34 -15.65 -2.98 -2.57
N HIS A 35 -16.90 -3.32 -2.30
CA HIS A 35 -18.05 -2.72 -2.96
C HIS A 35 -19.31 -2.94 -2.08
N LYS A 36 -20.45 -2.46 -2.56
CA LYS A 36 -21.71 -2.43 -1.77
C LYS A 36 -22.05 -3.74 -1.07
N TYR A 37 -21.75 -4.88 -1.69
CA TYR A 37 -22.13 -6.19 -1.19
C TYR A 37 -20.98 -7.03 -0.65
N LEU A 38 -19.78 -6.50 -0.64
CA LEU A 38 -18.61 -7.26 -0.22
C LEU A 38 -17.77 -6.47 0.77
N SER A 39 -17.81 -6.91 2.02
CA SER A 39 -16.88 -6.46 3.05
C SER A 39 -16.32 -7.66 3.79
N ALA A 40 -15.14 -7.51 4.35
CA ALA A 40 -14.49 -8.57 5.11
C ALA A 40 -13.81 -8.00 6.33
N ILE A 41 -13.83 -8.75 7.42
CA ILE A 41 -13.03 -8.44 8.60
C ILE A 41 -11.57 -8.71 8.27
N VAL A 42 -10.69 -7.79 8.66
CA VAL A 42 -9.28 -7.84 8.30
C VAL A 42 -8.41 -7.85 9.54
N ASP A 43 -7.16 -8.29 9.36
CA ASP A 43 -6.13 -8.15 10.37
C ASP A 43 -5.70 -6.69 10.41
N ALA A 44 -6.05 -5.99 11.50
CA ALA A 44 -5.81 -4.57 11.65
C ALA A 44 -4.32 -4.20 11.56
N SER A 45 -3.42 -5.12 11.93
CA SER A 45 -1.98 -4.87 11.87
C SER A 45 -1.45 -4.81 10.44
N THR A 46 -2.21 -5.31 9.47
CA THR A 46 -1.81 -5.35 8.06
C THR A 46 -2.42 -4.23 7.22
N VAL A 47 -3.15 -3.30 7.83
CA VAL A 47 -3.78 -2.20 7.09
C VAL A 47 -2.72 -1.29 6.50
N CYS A 48 -2.79 -1.12 5.19
CA CYS A 48 -1.88 -0.29 4.41
C CYS A 48 -2.67 0.75 3.62
N ILE A 49 -2.22 2.00 3.66
CA ILE A 49 -2.86 3.07 2.91
C ILE A 49 -2.27 3.15 1.49
N PHE A 50 -3.13 3.45 0.52
CA PHE A 50 -2.71 3.72 -0.85
C PHE A 50 -1.91 5.02 -0.90
N THR A 51 -0.76 4.99 -1.60
CA THR A 51 0.11 6.18 -1.74
C THR A 51 -0.43 7.20 -2.75
N GLY A 52 -1.39 6.82 -3.59
CA GLY A 52 -1.84 7.63 -4.71
C GLY A 52 -1.04 7.40 -5.99
N LEU A 53 -0.02 6.57 -5.94
CA LEU A 53 0.88 6.29 -7.07
C LEU A 53 0.65 4.88 -7.60
N THR A 54 0.87 4.72 -8.91
CA THR A 54 0.89 3.41 -9.54
C THR A 54 2.29 3.14 -10.08
N ASP A 55 2.66 1.87 -10.15
CA ASP A 55 3.95 1.48 -10.67
C ASP A 55 3.96 1.46 -12.21
N LYS A 56 5.07 1.00 -12.79
CA LYS A 56 5.27 0.89 -14.23
C LYS A 56 4.16 0.11 -14.92
N ASN A 57 3.58 -0.89 -14.25
CA ASN A 57 2.56 -1.78 -14.81
C ASN A 57 1.14 -1.34 -14.46
N GLY A 58 0.97 -0.18 -13.82
CA GLY A 58 -0.33 0.29 -13.36
C GLY A 58 -0.78 -0.32 -12.04
N THR A 59 0.08 -1.06 -11.36
CA THR A 59 -0.24 -1.64 -10.05
C THR A 59 -0.23 -0.54 -8.99
N PRO A 60 -1.29 -0.41 -8.17
CA PRO A 60 -1.30 0.56 -7.08
C PRO A 60 -0.19 0.28 -6.07
N ILE A 61 0.47 1.34 -5.61
CA ILE A 61 1.53 1.24 -4.61
C ILE A 61 0.96 1.61 -3.25
N TYR A 62 1.08 0.70 -2.29
CA TYR A 62 0.61 0.88 -0.91
C TYR A 62 1.78 0.98 0.05
N GLU A 63 1.54 1.61 1.19
CA GLU A 63 2.43 1.52 2.34
C GLU A 63 2.77 0.05 2.61
N GLY A 64 4.04 -0.22 2.93
CA GLY A 64 4.51 -1.57 3.18
C GLY A 64 4.87 -2.37 1.93
N ASP A 65 4.53 -1.87 0.74
CA ASP A 65 4.90 -2.57 -0.49
C ASP A 65 6.42 -2.58 -0.67
N ILE A 66 6.91 -3.69 -1.17
CA ILE A 66 8.31 -3.85 -1.57
C ILE A 66 8.37 -3.60 -3.06
N VAL A 67 9.21 -2.64 -3.45
CA VAL A 67 9.32 -2.24 -4.85
C VAL A 67 10.77 -2.33 -5.32
N ILE A 68 10.94 -2.57 -6.61
CA ILE A 68 12.22 -2.45 -7.30
C ILE A 68 12.15 -1.20 -8.17
N TYR A 69 13.11 -0.31 -7.99
CA TYR A 69 13.27 0.92 -8.77
C TYR A 69 14.47 0.76 -9.70
N ARG A 70 14.26 1.05 -10.99
CA ARG A 70 15.33 1.01 -11.98
C ARG A 70 15.37 2.29 -12.78
N ASP A 71 16.57 2.86 -12.88
CA ASP A 71 16.86 3.91 -13.84
C ASP A 71 18.13 3.55 -14.63
N ASN A 72 18.64 4.48 -15.45
CA ASN A 72 19.79 4.19 -16.28
C ASN A 72 21.09 3.94 -15.49
N ASN A 73 21.12 4.30 -14.21
CA ASN A 73 22.33 4.28 -13.41
C ASN A 73 22.32 3.25 -12.30
N ALA A 74 21.13 2.80 -11.88
CA ALA A 74 21.03 2.00 -10.68
C ALA A 74 19.75 1.19 -10.62
N GLU A 75 19.83 0.12 -9.85
CA GLU A 75 18.66 -0.64 -9.39
C GLU A 75 18.63 -0.58 -7.87
N ARG A 76 17.46 -0.28 -7.31
CA ARG A 76 17.24 -0.22 -5.88
C ARG A 76 16.03 -1.07 -5.52
N ARG A 77 16.12 -1.74 -4.37
CA ARG A 77 15.00 -2.48 -3.77
C ARG A 77 14.75 -1.90 -2.39
N GLY A 78 13.49 -1.65 -2.08
CA GLY A 78 13.13 -1.14 -0.77
C GLY A 78 11.65 -1.22 -0.52
N SER A 79 11.27 -0.91 0.72
CA SER A 79 9.87 -0.85 1.12
C SER A 79 9.38 0.60 1.15
N ILE A 80 8.07 0.75 0.96
CA ILE A 80 7.39 2.03 1.06
C ILE A 80 6.90 2.18 2.50
N ASN A 81 7.34 3.22 3.19
CA ASN A 81 7.01 3.45 4.59
C ASN A 81 6.46 4.85 4.79
N TRP A 82 5.57 4.99 5.77
CA TRP A 82 5.08 6.28 6.20
C TRP A 82 5.91 6.80 7.36
N ASP A 83 6.39 8.04 7.26
CA ASP A 83 7.07 8.73 8.35
C ASP A 83 6.14 9.80 8.90
N SER A 84 5.66 9.60 10.13
CA SER A 84 4.71 10.52 10.76
C SER A 84 5.33 11.86 11.14
N LYS A 85 6.64 11.93 11.36
CA LYS A 85 7.33 13.18 11.65
C LYS A 85 7.46 14.05 10.41
N ALA A 86 7.83 13.43 9.29
CA ALA A 86 7.94 14.12 8.01
C ALA A 86 6.59 14.28 7.31
N ALA A 87 5.56 13.55 7.76
CA ALA A 87 4.26 13.48 7.10
C ALA A 87 4.40 13.13 5.62
N ALA A 88 5.20 12.13 5.32
CA ALA A 88 5.55 11.76 3.96
C ALA A 88 5.84 10.27 3.84
N PHE A 89 5.71 9.74 2.63
CA PHE A 89 6.16 8.40 2.32
C PHE A 89 7.65 8.38 2.01
N TYR A 90 8.29 7.30 2.42
CA TYR A 90 9.68 6.99 2.14
C TYR A 90 9.79 5.76 1.25
N PHE A 91 10.82 5.75 0.43
CA PHE A 91 11.31 4.56 -0.25
C PHE A 91 12.67 4.22 0.36
N GLY A 92 12.70 3.14 1.15
CA GLY A 92 13.87 2.87 1.96
C GLY A 92 14.11 4.00 2.98
N GLN A 93 15.25 4.67 2.87
CA GLN A 93 15.66 5.75 3.79
C GLN A 93 15.55 7.14 3.15
N ASP A 94 14.97 7.25 1.96
CA ASP A 94 14.84 8.52 1.26
C ASP A 94 13.37 8.80 0.93
N PHE A 95 13.03 10.06 0.70
CA PHE A 95 11.66 10.44 0.34
C PHE A 95 11.22 9.79 -0.96
N LEU A 96 10.02 9.22 -0.94
CA LEU A 96 9.43 8.58 -2.12
C LEU A 96 9.34 9.54 -3.31
N VAL A 97 9.10 10.83 -3.05
CA VAL A 97 8.97 11.85 -4.09
C VAL A 97 10.21 11.98 -4.99
N HIS A 98 11.38 11.54 -4.51
CA HIS A 98 12.62 11.59 -5.30
C HIS A 98 12.69 10.48 -6.37
N TYR A 99 11.75 9.54 -6.37
CA TYR A 99 11.78 8.36 -7.23
C TYR A 99 10.52 8.28 -8.09
N PRO A 100 10.61 8.53 -9.40
CA PRO A 100 9.45 8.42 -10.28
C PRO A 100 8.83 7.02 -10.23
N SER A 101 7.53 6.95 -9.95
CA SER A 101 6.83 5.67 -9.82
C SER A 101 6.76 4.87 -11.12
N GLU A 102 6.85 5.54 -12.28
CA GLU A 102 6.92 4.86 -13.56
C GLU A 102 8.18 4.00 -13.74
N ASN A 103 9.15 4.15 -12.86
CA ASN A 103 10.37 3.32 -12.83
C ASN A 103 10.32 2.25 -11.75
N MET A 104 9.19 2.09 -11.09
CA MET A 104 9.00 1.12 -10.01
C MET A 104 8.21 -0.08 -10.46
N VAL A 105 8.47 -1.23 -9.83
CA VAL A 105 7.66 -2.45 -9.94
C VAL A 105 7.40 -2.97 -8.53
N VAL A 106 6.12 -3.11 -8.16
CA VAL A 106 5.73 -3.75 -6.91
C VAL A 106 6.00 -5.25 -7.03
N VAL A 107 6.75 -5.79 -6.09
CA VAL A 107 7.13 -7.23 -6.08
C VAL A 107 6.60 -7.97 -4.87
N GLY A 108 5.99 -7.30 -3.92
CA GLY A 108 5.42 -7.90 -2.72
C GLY A 108 5.04 -6.85 -1.70
N ASN A 109 4.80 -7.30 -0.47
CA ASN A 109 4.53 -6.44 0.67
C ASN A 109 5.23 -7.03 1.89
N GLU A 110 5.60 -6.18 2.85
CA GLU A 110 6.33 -6.62 4.03
C GLU A 110 5.53 -7.58 4.92
N PHE A 111 4.19 -7.62 4.76
CA PHE A 111 3.32 -8.56 5.46
C PHE A 111 3.13 -9.89 4.72
N ASP A 112 3.64 -10.02 3.50
CA ASP A 112 3.61 -11.30 2.79
C ASP A 112 4.57 -12.28 3.48
N ILE A 113 4.14 -13.51 3.57
CA ILE A 113 4.93 -14.58 4.19
C ILE A 113 5.55 -15.46 3.11
#